data_8173d1049875f5f3baeb3559d525ad8c
#
_entry.id   8173d1049875f5f3baeb3559d525ad8c
#
_cell.length_a   1.000
_cell.length_b   1.000
_cell.length_c   1.000
_cell.angle_alpha   90.00
_cell.angle_beta   90.00
_cell.angle_gamma   90.00
#
_symmetry.space_group_name_H-M   'P 1'
#
loop_
_entity.id
_entity.type
_entity.pdbx_description
1 polymer ?
#
loop_
_entity_poly.entity_id
_entity_poly.type
_entity_poly.pdbx_seq_one_letter_code
_entity_poly.pdbx_strand_id
1 'polypeptide(L)'
;MQTNIHETQNISQIKNQAYKSNMFAHVFRLLPDMDLHTELTNYLKTHKIKAACILSCVGSLKEINIRLASGKTFLTKKENFEIVSLVGCISEERNHIHISLGDDKGNVFGGHLMPENNLVYTTAEIVIGEFPELVFQQEHCEKSTWPELVVVENKKD
;
A
#
# COMPACT_ATOMS: atom_id res chain seq x y z
N MET A 1 -6.46 -5.80 43.08
CA MET A 1 -7.11 -5.52 41.80
C MET A 1 -6.47 -4.26 41.21
N GLN A 2 -5.49 -4.42 40.30
CA GLN A 2 -4.90 -3.30 39.58
C GLN A 2 -5.53 -3.29 38.22
N THR A 3 -6.30 -2.25 37.94
CA THR A 3 -6.89 -1.97 36.64
C THR A 3 -5.78 -1.41 35.72
N ASN A 4 -5.37 -2.20 34.74
CA ASN A 4 -4.56 -1.71 33.62
C ASN A 4 -5.40 -0.73 32.79
N ILE A 5 -5.15 0.54 32.97
CA ILE A 5 -5.65 1.59 32.09
C ILE A 5 -4.73 1.59 30.86
N HIS A 6 -5.22 1.02 29.75
CA HIS A 6 -4.62 1.29 28.47
C HIS A 6 -4.76 2.80 28.19
N GLU A 7 -3.64 3.52 28.27
CA GLU A 7 -3.58 4.91 27.78
C GLU A 7 -3.82 4.88 26.28
N THR A 8 -5.04 5.16 25.87
CA THR A 8 -5.35 5.59 24.50
C THR A 8 -4.68 6.93 24.29
N GLN A 9 -3.53 6.94 23.63
CA GLN A 9 -2.89 8.19 23.19
C GLN A 9 -3.85 8.92 22.26
N ASN A 10 -4.25 10.09 22.69
CA ASN A 10 -5.23 10.93 21.99
C ASN A 10 -4.59 11.50 20.71
N ILE A 11 -5.04 11.09 19.52
CA ILE A 11 -4.52 11.44 18.19
C ILE A 11 -4.40 12.96 17.98
N SER A 12 -5.15 13.76 18.72
CA SER A 12 -5.06 15.22 18.66
C SER A 12 -3.68 15.80 19.03
N GLN A 13 -2.76 14.96 19.51
CA GLN A 13 -1.39 15.31 19.89
C GLN A 13 -0.30 14.64 19.02
N ILE A 14 -0.62 13.99 17.90
CA ILE A 14 0.40 13.52 16.96
C ILE A 14 1.04 14.74 16.29
N LYS A 15 1.95 15.36 16.99
CA LYS A 15 2.91 16.32 16.45
C LYS A 15 3.84 15.48 15.55
N ASN A 16 3.89 15.75 14.25
CA ASN A 16 4.89 15.32 13.26
C ASN A 16 6.05 14.48 13.83
N GLN A 17 5.73 13.35 14.48
CA GLN A 17 6.74 12.48 15.06
C GLN A 17 7.32 11.65 13.93
N ALA A 18 8.63 11.79 13.71
CA ALA A 18 9.37 10.97 12.77
C ALA A 18 9.99 9.77 13.48
N TYR A 19 9.92 8.62 12.86
CA TYR A 19 10.51 7.37 13.34
C TYR A 19 11.67 6.97 12.44
N LYS A 20 12.64 6.25 12.99
CA LYS A 20 13.76 5.65 12.24
C LYS A 20 13.63 4.15 12.29
N SER A 21 14.01 3.49 11.20
CA SER A 21 14.08 2.04 11.11
C SER A 21 15.21 1.62 10.17
N ASN A 22 15.77 0.44 10.40
CA ASN A 22 16.47 -0.29 9.36
C ASN A 22 15.48 -0.67 8.26
N MET A 23 15.99 -1.08 7.11
CA MET A 23 15.16 -1.51 6.00
C MET A 23 15.69 -2.82 5.41
N PHE A 24 14.78 -3.78 5.21
CA PHE A 24 15.05 -5.01 4.46
C PHE A 24 14.30 -4.97 3.13
N ALA A 25 15.02 -5.23 2.04
CA ALA A 25 14.41 -5.31 0.73
C ALA A 25 13.87 -6.71 0.46
N HIS A 26 12.63 -6.79 -0.02
CA HIS A 26 12.02 -8.00 -0.56
C HIS A 26 11.80 -7.80 -2.05
N VAL A 27 12.21 -8.78 -2.85
CA VAL A 27 12.12 -8.72 -4.32
C VAL A 27 11.36 -9.94 -4.80
N PHE A 28 10.29 -9.73 -5.55
CA PHE A 28 9.50 -10.81 -6.13
C PHE A 28 8.83 -10.40 -7.43
N ARG A 29 8.36 -11.38 -8.17
CA ARG A 29 7.70 -11.21 -9.46
C ARG A 29 6.32 -11.83 -9.42
N LEU A 30 5.33 -11.11 -9.95
CA LEU A 30 4.02 -11.66 -10.27
C LEU A 30 3.96 -12.08 -11.73
N LEU A 31 3.28 -13.20 -11.97
CA LEU A 31 3.08 -13.80 -13.28
C LEU A 31 1.81 -13.26 -13.95
N PRO A 32 1.60 -13.50 -15.25
CA PRO A 32 0.36 -13.17 -15.93
C PRO A 32 -0.86 -13.73 -15.19
N ASP A 33 -1.96 -12.98 -15.23
CA ASP A 33 -3.25 -13.29 -14.59
C ASP A 33 -3.30 -13.19 -13.05
N MET A 34 -2.18 -12.99 -12.39
CA MET A 34 -2.17 -12.68 -10.95
C MET A 34 -2.72 -11.27 -10.71
N ASP A 35 -3.49 -11.10 -9.64
CA ASP A 35 -3.98 -9.78 -9.23
C ASP A 35 -2.93 -9.05 -8.39
N LEU A 36 -2.49 -7.88 -8.84
CA LEU A 36 -1.43 -7.10 -8.22
C LEU A 36 -1.70 -6.77 -6.75
N HIS A 37 -2.92 -6.30 -6.42
CA HIS A 37 -3.26 -5.90 -5.06
C HIS A 37 -3.38 -7.12 -4.14
N THR A 38 -4.05 -8.15 -4.61
CA THR A 38 -4.30 -9.39 -3.85
C THR A 38 -2.99 -10.11 -3.52
N GLU A 39 -2.10 -10.27 -4.50
CA GLU A 39 -0.85 -10.98 -4.30
C GLU A 39 0.11 -10.21 -3.40
N LEU A 40 0.17 -8.89 -3.53
CA LEU A 40 0.94 -8.05 -2.61
C LEU A 40 0.41 -8.18 -1.17
N THR A 41 -0.91 -8.12 -1.00
CA THR A 41 -1.54 -8.30 0.32
C THR A 41 -1.25 -9.69 0.92
N ASN A 42 -1.34 -10.74 0.12
CA ASN A 42 -1.04 -12.11 0.54
C ASN A 42 0.42 -12.27 0.95
N TYR A 43 1.34 -11.65 0.20
CA TYR A 43 2.76 -11.63 0.52
C TYR A 43 3.01 -11.00 1.90
N LEU A 44 2.46 -9.82 2.15
CA LEU A 44 2.61 -9.10 3.42
C LEU A 44 2.08 -9.92 4.60
N LYS A 45 0.90 -10.52 4.46
CA LYS A 45 0.30 -11.39 5.49
C LYS A 45 1.12 -12.64 5.76
N THR A 46 1.57 -13.33 4.70
CA THR A 46 2.36 -14.56 4.82
C THR A 46 3.67 -14.32 5.58
N HIS A 47 4.31 -13.17 5.33
CA HIS A 47 5.59 -12.80 5.96
C HIS A 47 5.40 -11.96 7.23
N LYS A 48 4.15 -11.68 7.66
CA LYS A 48 3.81 -10.87 8.85
C LYS A 48 4.48 -9.49 8.84
N ILE A 49 4.51 -8.86 7.68
CA ILE A 49 5.16 -7.56 7.50
C ILE A 49 4.23 -6.47 8.04
N LYS A 50 4.63 -5.86 9.14
CA LYS A 50 3.84 -4.87 9.88
C LYS A 50 4.00 -3.44 9.38
N ALA A 51 5.10 -3.14 8.70
CA ALA A 51 5.38 -1.83 8.12
C ALA A 51 6.32 -1.96 6.92
N ALA A 52 5.91 -1.46 5.77
CA ALA A 52 6.73 -1.43 4.56
C ALA A 52 6.32 -0.31 3.61
N CYS A 53 7.17 -0.01 2.64
CA CYS A 53 6.83 0.82 1.48
C CYS A 53 7.15 0.10 0.18
N ILE A 54 6.49 0.52 -0.90
CA ILE A 54 6.85 0.09 -2.25
C ILE A 54 8.01 0.98 -2.72
N LEU A 55 9.14 0.36 -3.04
CA LEU A 55 10.35 1.04 -3.54
C LEU A 55 10.34 1.14 -5.06
N SER A 56 9.91 0.08 -5.74
CA SER A 56 9.83 0.01 -7.19
C SER A 56 8.82 -1.05 -7.63
N CYS A 57 8.19 -0.79 -8.75
CA CYS A 57 7.42 -1.79 -9.50
C CYS A 57 7.51 -1.45 -10.98
N VAL A 58 7.86 -2.44 -11.79
CA VAL A 58 7.88 -2.36 -13.25
C VAL A 58 7.13 -3.54 -13.83
N GLY A 59 6.38 -3.30 -14.90
CA GLY A 59 5.59 -4.34 -15.56
C GLY A 59 4.32 -3.78 -16.17
N SER A 60 3.36 -4.64 -16.43
CA SER A 60 2.14 -4.28 -17.15
C SER A 60 0.89 -4.96 -16.61
N LEU A 61 -0.24 -4.26 -16.70
CA LEU A 61 -1.56 -4.76 -16.33
C LEU A 61 -2.45 -4.84 -17.57
N LYS A 62 -3.40 -5.79 -17.60
CA LYS A 62 -4.44 -5.92 -18.62
C LYS A 62 -5.86 -5.66 -18.12
N GLU A 63 -6.01 -5.52 -16.84
CA GLU A 63 -7.22 -5.07 -16.16
C GLU A 63 -6.84 -4.19 -14.98
N ILE A 64 -7.58 -3.11 -14.78
CA ILE A 64 -7.32 -2.15 -13.72
C ILE A 64 -8.60 -1.73 -13.00
N ASN A 65 -8.46 -1.42 -11.73
CA ASN A 65 -9.50 -0.88 -10.87
C ASN A 65 -8.90 0.18 -9.95
N ILE A 66 -9.14 1.44 -10.24
CA ILE A 66 -8.61 2.57 -9.47
C ILE A 66 -9.71 3.54 -9.05
N ARG A 67 -9.51 4.20 -7.91
CA ARG A 67 -10.35 5.31 -7.45
C ARG A 67 -9.65 6.63 -7.76
N LEU A 68 -10.38 7.54 -8.39
CA LEU A 68 -9.88 8.87 -8.76
C LEU A 68 -9.89 9.83 -7.54
N ALA A 69 -9.20 10.97 -7.69
CA ALA A 69 -8.94 11.94 -6.62
C ALA A 69 -10.20 12.51 -5.94
N SER A 70 -11.36 12.48 -6.60
CA SER A 70 -12.62 12.88 -5.97
C SER A 70 -13.04 11.98 -4.80
N GLY A 71 -12.46 10.77 -4.69
CA GLY A 71 -12.85 9.75 -3.73
C GLY A 71 -14.19 9.06 -4.04
N LYS A 72 -14.91 9.52 -5.07
CA LYS A 72 -16.26 9.06 -5.44
C LYS A 72 -16.32 8.38 -6.80
N THR A 73 -15.32 8.59 -7.65
CA THR A 73 -15.29 8.06 -9.02
C THR A 73 -14.31 6.91 -9.09
N PHE A 74 -14.76 5.78 -9.65
CA PHE A 74 -13.95 4.61 -9.91
C PHE A 74 -13.76 4.46 -11.41
N LEU A 75 -12.57 4.03 -11.82
CA LEU A 75 -12.22 3.75 -13.20
C LEU A 75 -11.77 2.30 -13.31
N THR A 76 -12.52 1.51 -14.05
CA THR A 76 -12.17 0.13 -14.41
C THR A 76 -11.97 0.04 -15.92
N LYS A 77 -10.90 -0.60 -16.36
CA LYS A 77 -10.63 -0.82 -17.78
C LYS A 77 -10.02 -2.21 -18.00
N LYS A 78 -10.30 -2.78 -19.18
CA LYS A 78 -9.71 -4.03 -19.68
C LYS A 78 -8.93 -3.74 -20.94
N GLU A 79 -7.75 -3.20 -20.78
CA GLU A 79 -6.81 -2.79 -21.81
C GLU A 79 -5.40 -3.00 -21.26
N ASN A 80 -4.37 -3.03 -22.12
CA ASN A 80 -2.99 -3.16 -21.68
C ASN A 80 -2.42 -1.80 -21.25
N PHE A 81 -1.76 -1.80 -20.09
CA PHE A 81 -1.14 -0.61 -19.51
C PHE A 81 0.25 -0.95 -18.97
N GLU A 82 1.22 -0.06 -19.19
CA GLU A 82 2.50 -0.10 -18.50
C GLU A 82 2.36 0.49 -17.09
N ILE A 83 2.98 -0.14 -16.08
CA ILE A 83 3.09 0.43 -14.74
C ILE A 83 4.20 1.49 -14.77
N VAL A 84 3.83 2.76 -14.80
CA VAL A 84 4.77 3.91 -14.80
C VAL A 84 5.30 4.16 -13.39
N SER A 85 4.43 4.05 -12.39
CA SER A 85 4.82 4.08 -10.98
C SER A 85 3.84 3.32 -10.12
N LEU A 86 4.34 2.74 -9.03
CA LEU A 86 3.56 2.16 -7.94
C LEU A 86 4.22 2.62 -6.64
N VAL A 87 3.47 3.32 -5.80
CA VAL A 87 3.96 3.84 -4.52
C VAL A 87 2.96 3.56 -3.41
N GLY A 88 3.42 3.33 -2.19
CA GLY A 88 2.50 3.08 -1.09
C GLY A 88 3.18 2.83 0.23
N CYS A 89 2.40 3.07 1.31
CA CYS A 89 2.68 2.59 2.66
C CYS A 89 1.79 1.38 2.92
N ILE A 90 2.39 0.24 3.21
CA ILE A 90 1.74 -1.06 3.21
C ILE A 90 2.09 -1.87 4.46
N SER A 91 1.18 -2.72 4.89
CA SER A 91 1.36 -3.69 5.97
C SER A 91 0.41 -4.87 5.78
N GLU A 92 0.54 -5.89 6.62
CA GLU A 92 -0.40 -7.03 6.63
C GLU A 92 -1.87 -6.62 6.86
N GLU A 93 -2.11 -5.45 7.49
CA GLU A 93 -3.44 -4.95 7.81
C GLU A 93 -3.88 -3.78 6.92
N ARG A 94 -2.93 -3.09 6.26
CA ARG A 94 -3.20 -1.84 5.54
C ARG A 94 -2.42 -1.76 4.24
N ASN A 95 -3.13 -1.45 3.15
CA ASN A 95 -2.54 -1.12 1.86
C ASN A 95 -3.04 0.23 1.36
N HIS A 96 -2.19 1.24 1.41
CA HIS A 96 -2.45 2.53 0.79
C HIS A 96 -1.51 2.70 -0.38
N ILE A 97 -2.02 2.42 -1.57
CA ILE A 97 -1.24 2.30 -2.80
C ILE A 97 -1.81 3.24 -3.85
N HIS A 98 -0.94 4.02 -4.48
CA HIS A 98 -1.26 4.77 -5.69
C HIS A 98 -0.48 4.20 -6.87
N ILE A 99 -1.11 4.24 -8.04
CA ILE A 99 -0.56 3.74 -9.29
C ILE A 99 -0.67 4.79 -10.39
N SER A 100 0.35 4.90 -11.24
CA SER A 100 0.30 5.59 -12.52
C SER A 100 0.51 4.59 -13.66
N LEU A 101 -0.30 4.70 -14.69
CA LEU A 101 -0.40 3.75 -15.78
C LEU A 101 -0.27 4.47 -17.13
N GLY A 102 0.54 3.92 -18.02
CA GLY A 102 0.68 4.40 -19.40
C GLY A 102 -0.13 3.56 -20.38
N ASP A 103 -0.94 4.20 -21.19
CA ASP A 103 -1.69 3.54 -22.26
C ASP A 103 -0.85 3.32 -23.54
N ASP A 104 -1.43 2.68 -24.56
CA ASP A 104 -0.81 2.41 -25.87
C ASP A 104 -0.48 3.67 -26.69
N LYS A 105 -0.99 4.83 -26.27
CA LYS A 105 -0.73 6.14 -26.89
C LYS A 105 0.28 6.98 -26.11
N GLY A 106 0.76 6.46 -24.98
CA GLY A 106 1.68 7.19 -24.09
C GLY A 106 1.00 8.18 -23.15
N ASN A 107 -0.35 8.20 -23.08
CA ASN A 107 -1.02 8.99 -22.07
C ASN A 107 -0.85 8.33 -20.71
N VAL A 108 -0.63 9.15 -19.68
CA VAL A 108 -0.47 8.67 -18.29
C VAL A 108 -1.64 9.15 -17.46
N PHE A 109 -2.23 8.22 -16.72
CA PHE A 109 -3.28 8.50 -15.74
C PHE A 109 -3.03 7.63 -14.51
N GLY A 110 -3.74 7.89 -13.42
CA GLY A 110 -3.55 7.11 -12.19
C GLY A 110 -4.55 7.46 -11.12
N GLY A 111 -4.37 6.80 -9.98
CA GLY A 111 -5.22 6.98 -8.81
C GLY A 111 -4.87 6.02 -7.68
N HIS A 112 -5.78 5.90 -6.75
CA HIS A 112 -5.68 4.94 -5.65
C HIS A 112 -6.01 3.53 -6.15
N LEU A 113 -5.08 2.59 -5.98
CA LEU A 113 -5.27 1.19 -6.38
C LEU A 113 -6.33 0.54 -5.50
N MET A 114 -7.41 0.08 -6.10
CA MET A 114 -8.48 -0.62 -5.39
C MET A 114 -8.17 -2.11 -5.27
N PRO A 115 -8.73 -2.81 -4.27
CA PRO A 115 -8.69 -4.26 -4.24
C PRO A 115 -9.36 -4.87 -5.49
N GLU A 116 -8.80 -6.00 -5.95
CA GLU A 116 -9.31 -6.83 -7.05
C GLU A 116 -9.36 -6.16 -8.44
N ASN A 117 -9.34 -6.97 -9.47
CA ASN A 117 -9.41 -6.57 -10.87
C ASN A 117 -8.22 -5.68 -11.32
N ASN A 118 -7.00 -6.01 -10.83
CA ASN A 118 -5.75 -5.41 -11.26
C ASN A 118 -4.82 -6.50 -11.81
N LEU A 119 -5.21 -7.11 -12.93
CA LEU A 119 -4.58 -8.32 -13.44
C LEU A 119 -3.30 -8.00 -14.22
N VAL A 120 -2.23 -8.68 -13.85
CA VAL A 120 -0.93 -8.62 -14.54
C VAL A 120 -1.10 -9.11 -15.98
N TYR A 121 -0.52 -8.34 -16.95
CA TYR A 121 -0.46 -8.74 -18.35
C TYR A 121 0.72 -9.65 -18.64
N THR A 122 1.94 -9.17 -18.50
CA THR A 122 3.16 -9.95 -18.76
C THR A 122 3.95 -10.25 -17.49
N THR A 123 4.18 -9.26 -16.67
CA THR A 123 4.94 -9.33 -15.42
C THR A 123 4.62 -8.14 -14.52
N ALA A 124 4.81 -8.29 -13.22
CA ALA A 124 5.02 -7.18 -12.30
C ALA A 124 6.19 -7.54 -11.38
N GLU A 125 7.29 -6.81 -11.52
CA GLU A 125 8.53 -7.00 -10.77
C GLU A 125 8.56 -5.98 -9.65
N ILE A 126 8.46 -6.44 -8.41
CA ILE A 126 8.17 -5.61 -7.24
C ILE A 126 9.35 -5.65 -6.28
N VAL A 127 9.72 -4.48 -5.80
CA VAL A 127 10.66 -4.31 -4.68
C VAL A 127 9.94 -3.55 -3.57
N ILE A 128 9.87 -4.14 -2.38
CA ILE A 128 9.36 -3.49 -1.18
C ILE A 128 10.47 -3.36 -0.14
N GLY A 129 10.39 -2.29 0.68
CA GLY A 129 11.26 -2.08 1.84
C GLY A 129 10.49 -2.29 3.13
N GLU A 130 10.80 -3.34 3.89
CA GLU A 130 10.25 -3.58 5.22
C GLU A 130 10.96 -2.74 6.28
N PHE A 131 10.21 -2.20 7.24
CA PHE A 131 10.69 -1.46 8.40
C PHE A 131 10.46 -2.29 9.68
N PRO A 132 11.40 -3.16 10.08
CA PRO A 132 11.17 -4.16 11.14
C PRO A 132 10.96 -3.55 12.54
N GLU A 133 11.41 -2.32 12.77
CA GLU A 133 11.22 -1.62 14.04
C GLU A 133 9.91 -0.84 14.12
N LEU A 134 9.08 -0.87 13.06
CA LEU A 134 7.84 -0.09 12.99
C LEU A 134 6.60 -0.97 12.79
N VAL A 135 5.46 -0.43 13.17
CA VAL A 135 4.13 -0.96 12.85
C VAL A 135 3.30 0.16 12.24
N PHE A 136 2.66 -0.11 11.10
CA PHE A 136 1.70 0.77 10.45
C PHE A 136 0.29 0.38 10.87
N GLN A 137 -0.37 1.28 11.59
CA GLN A 137 -1.75 1.17 12.02
C GLN A 137 -2.63 2.18 11.29
N GLN A 138 -3.93 2.06 11.46
CA GLN A 138 -4.90 3.03 10.94
C GLN A 138 -5.75 3.57 12.09
N GLU A 139 -5.95 4.89 12.09
CA GLU A 139 -6.89 5.51 13.00
C GLU A 139 -7.72 6.56 12.25
N HIS A 140 -9.00 6.69 12.63
CA HIS A 140 -9.87 7.67 12.04
C HIS A 140 -9.39 9.09 12.34
N CYS A 141 -9.18 9.88 11.29
CA CYS A 141 -8.79 11.29 11.42
C CYS A 141 -10.02 12.21 11.18
N GLU A 142 -10.44 12.93 12.18
CA GLU A 142 -11.61 13.84 12.08
C GLU A 142 -11.42 14.94 11.01
N LYS A 143 -10.18 15.37 10.76
CA LYS A 143 -9.88 16.43 9.78
C LYS A 143 -9.99 15.95 8.34
N SER A 144 -9.46 14.77 8.03
CA SER A 144 -9.54 14.17 6.68
C SER A 144 -10.80 13.38 6.46
N THR A 145 -11.46 12.96 7.55
CA THR A 145 -12.62 12.04 7.57
C THR A 145 -12.31 10.62 7.07
N TRP A 146 -11.00 10.27 7.01
CA TRP A 146 -10.52 8.96 6.55
C TRP A 146 -9.68 8.26 7.63
N PRO A 147 -9.56 6.92 7.55
CA PRO A 147 -8.55 6.20 8.33
C PRO A 147 -7.16 6.54 7.81
N GLU A 148 -6.37 7.20 8.63
CA GLU A 148 -5.02 7.65 8.27
C GLU A 148 -3.95 6.81 8.93
N LEU A 149 -2.73 6.91 8.40
CA LEU A 149 -1.57 6.18 8.91
C LEU A 149 -1.17 6.67 10.30
N VAL A 150 -1.05 5.73 11.23
CA VAL A 150 -0.37 5.91 12.51
C VAL A 150 0.84 4.98 12.54
N VAL A 151 2.00 5.54 12.85
CA VAL A 151 3.25 4.79 12.97
C VAL A 151 3.58 4.63 14.44
N VAL A 152 3.87 3.41 14.86
CA VAL A 152 4.33 3.10 16.21
C VAL A 152 5.59 2.22 16.17
N GLU A 153 6.37 2.24 17.24
CA GLU A 153 7.50 1.35 17.39
C GLU A 153 7.06 -0.11 17.57
N ASN A 154 7.69 -1.01 16.84
CA ASN A 154 7.52 -2.44 17.02
C ASN A 154 8.33 -2.90 18.23
N LYS A 155 7.73 -2.86 19.42
CA LYS A 155 8.38 -3.38 20.63
C LYS A 155 8.53 -4.89 20.46
N LYS A 156 9.77 -5.34 20.30
CA LYS A 156 10.10 -6.77 20.40
C LYS A 156 9.94 -7.14 21.88
N ASP A 157 9.09 -8.10 22.16
CA ASP A 157 9.02 -8.76 23.47
C ASP A 157 10.32 -9.49 23.80
#